data_ed002bcbee454beaed43ed3f9411daa9
#
_entry.id   ed002bcbee454beaed43ed3f9411daa9
#
_cell.length_a   1.000
_cell.length_b   1.000
_cell.length_c   1.000
_cell.angle_alpha   90.00
_cell.angle_beta   90.00
_cell.angle_gamma   90.00
#
_symmetry.space_group_name_H-M   'P 1'
#
loop_
_entity.id
_entity.type
_entity.pdbx_description
1 polymer ?
#
loop_
_entity_poly.entity_id
_entity_poly.type
_entity_poly.pdbx_seq_one_letter_code
_entity_poly.pdbx_strand_id
1 'polypeptide(L)'
;MTTTTLTAPFRFDVVGSLLRPASLKKAHEQLAAGTITRDQELEIQHTEIKRVVAEQVKLGLKAVTDGEFSRSWWHLDFLWGLTGVGKYDYHQSYKFKGDHTRTDNAELIGKVAYNPDHPFFAAFEYLQSIVPAGVLAKQTIPSPTMLFRDNRSDNWTKFYDSWDAYLNDLAQAYHDTIQHFYDLGCCYIQLDDTTWAFLISKLNDPEADHAAYTKWATDAVKVINAALADLPSDLTVTTHICRGNFKSTYLFSGSYDVVAPYLGQLNYDGLFLEYDNERAGGFEALDQIWNHDDHKRIVLGLVTSKFPELEKTTVIKERVQAATTKVPLRNLALSTQCGFASTEEGNQLTEAQQWAKLALVIGTAKEIWPEA
;
A
#
# COMPACT_ATOMS: atom_id res chain seq x y z
N MET A 1 21.02 10.39 26.80
CA MET A 1 19.64 10.56 26.32
C MET A 1 19.30 9.25 25.61
N THR A 2 18.41 8.46 26.19
CA THR A 2 17.89 7.25 25.50
C THR A 2 17.06 7.73 24.31
N THR A 3 17.60 7.56 23.11
CA THR A 3 16.81 7.71 21.88
C THR A 3 15.72 6.66 21.94
N THR A 4 14.49 7.10 22.21
CA THR A 4 13.32 6.20 22.07
C THR A 4 13.25 5.80 20.61
N THR A 5 13.55 4.55 20.32
CA THR A 5 13.45 4.00 18.96
C THR A 5 11.97 4.04 18.57
N LEU A 6 11.64 4.77 17.51
CA LEU A 6 10.28 4.79 16.96
C LEU A 6 9.97 3.42 16.38
N THR A 7 8.91 2.77 16.84
CA THR A 7 8.50 1.44 16.39
C THR A 7 7.21 1.55 15.58
N ALA A 8 7.34 1.39 14.27
CA ALA A 8 6.20 1.30 13.34
C ALA A 8 5.63 -0.14 13.32
N PRO A 9 4.40 -0.37 12.81
CA PRO A 9 3.39 0.66 12.55
C PRO A 9 2.87 1.29 13.83
N PHE A 10 2.54 2.58 13.77
CA PHE A 10 2.10 3.34 14.93
C PHE A 10 0.64 3.05 15.30
N ARG A 11 0.16 3.54 16.47
CA ARG A 11 -1.24 3.38 16.90
C ARG A 11 -2.23 4.06 15.95
N PHE A 12 -1.77 5.08 15.25
CA PHE A 12 -2.44 5.70 14.12
C PHE A 12 -1.43 5.88 12.99
N ASP A 13 -1.85 5.53 11.80
CA ASP A 13 -0.97 5.51 10.64
C ASP A 13 -1.75 5.85 9.36
N VAL A 14 -1.05 6.06 8.27
CA VAL A 14 -1.62 6.34 6.95
C VAL A 14 -1.26 5.23 5.98
N VAL A 15 -2.17 4.95 5.04
CA VAL A 15 -1.88 3.99 3.96
C VAL A 15 -0.80 4.53 3.02
N GLY A 16 -0.89 5.81 2.61
CA GLY A 16 0.23 6.45 1.90
C GLY A 16 -0.18 7.54 0.93
N SER A 17 -1.05 7.25 -0.03
CA SER A 17 -1.42 8.21 -1.07
C SER A 17 -2.32 9.33 -0.57
N LEU A 18 -2.05 10.55 -1.04
CA LEU A 18 -2.81 11.76 -0.79
C LEU A 18 -3.41 12.32 -2.08
N LEU A 19 -4.46 13.13 -1.97
CA LEU A 19 -5.06 13.81 -3.11
C LEU A 19 -4.05 14.73 -3.80
N ARG A 20 -3.86 14.54 -5.12
CA ARG A 20 -2.94 15.38 -5.90
C ARG A 20 -3.48 16.79 -5.96
N PRO A 21 -2.70 17.81 -5.56
CA PRO A 21 -3.10 19.22 -5.67
C PRO A 21 -3.24 19.66 -7.13
N ALA A 22 -4.06 20.68 -7.37
CA ALA A 22 -4.32 21.19 -8.73
C ALA A 22 -3.05 21.68 -9.44
N SER A 23 -2.09 22.24 -8.69
CA SER A 23 -0.77 22.65 -9.18
C SER A 23 0.00 21.50 -9.81
N LEU A 24 0.02 20.33 -9.14
CA LEU A 24 0.71 19.13 -9.63
C LEU A 24 0.00 18.53 -10.84
N LYS A 25 -1.33 18.40 -10.80
CA LYS A 25 -2.12 17.92 -11.97
C LYS A 25 -1.88 18.78 -13.21
N LYS A 26 -1.88 20.11 -13.03
CA LYS A 26 -1.57 21.07 -14.10
C LYS A 26 -0.14 20.92 -14.61
N ALA A 27 0.83 20.67 -13.72
CA ALA A 27 2.22 20.46 -14.11
C ALA A 27 2.37 19.19 -14.96
N HIS A 28 1.69 18.09 -14.61
CA HIS A 28 1.67 16.86 -15.41
C HIS A 28 1.07 17.10 -16.81
N GLU A 29 -0.05 17.83 -16.90
CA GLU A 29 -0.65 18.21 -18.19
C GLU A 29 0.30 19.06 -19.02
N GLN A 30 0.97 20.03 -18.42
CA GLN A 30 1.92 20.92 -19.08
C GLN A 30 3.18 20.17 -19.56
N LEU A 31 3.70 19.23 -18.76
CA LEU A 31 4.80 18.35 -19.17
C LEU A 31 4.39 17.47 -20.36
N ALA A 32 3.22 16.85 -20.29
CA ALA A 32 2.68 16.05 -21.39
C ALA A 32 2.48 16.85 -22.69
N ALA A 33 2.10 18.14 -22.56
CA ALA A 33 1.97 19.08 -23.67
C ALA A 33 3.31 19.68 -24.14
N GLY A 34 4.43 19.38 -23.46
CA GLY A 34 5.75 19.92 -23.78
C GLY A 34 5.91 21.43 -23.49
N THR A 35 5.05 22.02 -22.65
CA THR A 35 5.06 23.45 -22.30
C THR A 35 5.92 23.78 -21.09
N ILE A 36 6.30 22.77 -20.30
CA ILE A 36 7.33 22.85 -19.26
C ILE A 36 8.32 21.70 -19.40
N THR A 37 9.50 21.84 -18.80
CA THR A 37 10.50 20.77 -18.74
C THR A 37 10.22 19.82 -17.58
N ARG A 38 10.86 18.63 -17.58
CA ARG A 38 10.81 17.68 -16.45
C ARG A 38 11.33 18.31 -15.16
N ASP A 39 12.40 19.12 -15.24
CA ASP A 39 12.96 19.80 -14.07
C ASP A 39 11.96 20.79 -13.45
N GLN A 40 11.24 21.54 -14.29
CA GLN A 40 10.20 22.46 -13.83
C GLN A 40 9.02 21.73 -13.18
N GLU A 41 8.62 20.60 -13.72
CA GLU A 41 7.58 19.75 -13.12
C GLU A 41 8.06 19.19 -11.77
N LEU A 42 9.32 18.74 -11.69
CA LEU A 42 9.93 18.22 -10.47
C LEU A 42 10.02 19.28 -9.35
N GLU A 43 10.31 20.53 -9.68
CA GLU A 43 10.29 21.63 -8.70
C GLU A 43 8.89 21.84 -8.10
N ILE A 44 7.84 21.76 -8.93
CA ILE A 44 6.45 21.86 -8.47
C ILE A 44 6.12 20.65 -7.58
N GLN A 45 6.48 19.45 -7.99
CA GLN A 45 6.29 18.22 -7.24
C GLN A 45 6.97 18.31 -5.86
N HIS A 46 8.23 18.70 -5.80
CA HIS A 46 8.99 18.88 -4.57
C HIS A 46 8.35 19.91 -3.63
N THR A 47 7.83 21.01 -4.18
CA THR A 47 7.12 22.03 -3.41
C THR A 47 5.87 21.44 -2.75
N GLU A 48 5.09 20.68 -3.48
CA GLU A 48 3.86 20.06 -2.96
C GLU A 48 4.15 18.91 -1.99
N ILE A 49 5.18 18.09 -2.23
CA ILE A 49 5.62 17.05 -1.28
C ILE A 49 6.03 17.70 0.04
N LYS A 50 6.84 18.75 0.00
CA LYS A 50 7.25 19.47 1.22
C LYS A 50 6.05 20.02 2.00
N ARG A 51 5.04 20.55 1.28
CA ARG A 51 3.80 21.08 1.88
C ARG A 51 3.00 19.96 2.58
N VAL A 52 2.76 18.84 1.91
CA VAL A 52 1.96 17.75 2.52
C VAL A 52 2.71 17.01 3.63
N VAL A 53 4.03 16.92 3.57
CA VAL A 53 4.85 16.41 4.68
C VAL A 53 4.67 17.32 5.90
N ALA A 54 4.74 18.65 5.72
CA ALA A 54 4.53 19.58 6.82
C ALA A 54 3.12 19.49 7.45
N GLU A 55 2.06 19.29 6.64
CA GLU A 55 0.70 19.11 7.15
C GLU A 55 0.56 17.75 7.90
N GLN A 56 1.16 16.67 7.40
CA GLN A 56 1.19 15.37 8.10
C GLN A 56 1.89 15.49 9.47
N VAL A 57 3.04 16.14 9.53
CA VAL A 57 3.78 16.40 10.78
C VAL A 57 2.97 17.27 11.75
N LYS A 58 2.33 18.32 11.24
CA LYS A 58 1.48 19.23 12.04
C LYS A 58 0.28 18.50 12.65
N LEU A 59 -0.28 17.50 11.97
CA LEU A 59 -1.34 16.63 12.52
C LEU A 59 -0.81 15.70 13.61
N GLY A 60 0.51 15.50 13.71
CA GLY A 60 1.16 14.66 14.71
C GLY A 60 1.42 13.23 14.23
N LEU A 61 1.40 12.96 12.92
CA LEU A 61 1.83 11.68 12.37
C LEU A 61 3.32 11.44 12.68
N LYS A 62 3.64 10.21 13.06
CA LYS A 62 5.00 9.77 13.39
C LYS A 62 5.72 9.11 12.20
N ALA A 63 4.96 8.75 11.17
CA ALA A 63 5.45 8.40 9.85
C ALA A 63 4.71 9.22 8.80
N VAL A 64 5.43 9.69 7.79
CA VAL A 64 4.88 10.53 6.72
C VAL A 64 5.30 9.99 5.35
N THR A 65 4.47 10.22 4.34
CA THR A 65 4.74 9.84 2.95
C THR A 65 4.87 11.08 2.07
N ASP A 66 5.40 10.89 0.87
CA ASP A 66 5.39 11.90 -0.20
C ASP A 66 3.98 12.13 -0.81
N GLY A 67 2.95 11.44 -0.28
CA GLY A 67 1.59 11.43 -0.83
C GLY A 67 1.47 10.66 -2.14
N GLU A 68 2.52 9.97 -2.56
CA GLU A 68 2.65 9.31 -3.87
C GLU A 68 2.62 10.31 -5.05
N PHE A 69 3.09 11.53 -4.81
CA PHE A 69 3.07 12.60 -5.82
C PHE A 69 4.08 12.38 -6.94
N SER A 70 5.06 11.50 -6.73
CA SER A 70 6.08 11.13 -7.71
C SER A 70 5.58 10.13 -8.78
N ARG A 71 4.35 9.62 -8.66
CA ARG A 71 3.80 8.58 -9.54
C ARG A 71 2.37 8.88 -9.99
N SER A 72 1.99 8.35 -11.15
CA SER A 72 0.62 8.45 -11.68
C SER A 72 -0.27 7.31 -11.19
N TRP A 73 0.30 6.11 -11.04
CA TRP A 73 -0.37 4.93 -10.51
C TRP A 73 0.44 4.29 -9.39
N TRP A 74 -0.23 3.87 -8.32
CA TRP A 74 0.39 3.31 -7.13
C TRP A 74 1.29 2.09 -7.41
N HIS A 75 1.00 1.28 -8.44
CA HIS A 75 1.73 0.05 -8.73
C HIS A 75 2.47 0.05 -10.07
N LEU A 76 1.87 0.57 -11.16
CA LEU A 76 2.48 0.44 -12.48
C LEU A 76 3.78 1.21 -12.61
N ASP A 77 3.83 2.43 -12.06
CA ASP A 77 5.04 3.26 -12.09
C ASP A 77 6.23 2.58 -11.41
N PHE A 78 5.97 1.81 -10.33
CA PHE A 78 7.00 1.00 -9.70
C PHE A 78 7.38 -0.21 -10.56
N LEU A 79 6.40 -0.98 -11.04
CA LEU A 79 6.66 -2.20 -11.80
C LEU A 79 7.48 -1.92 -13.07
N TRP A 80 7.22 -0.81 -13.76
CA TRP A 80 7.99 -0.40 -14.94
C TRP A 80 9.44 -0.01 -14.61
N GLY A 81 9.74 0.31 -13.37
CA GLY A 81 11.10 0.59 -12.89
C GLY A 81 11.96 -0.65 -12.67
N LEU A 82 11.36 -1.85 -12.58
CA LEU A 82 12.11 -3.09 -12.41
C LEU A 82 12.79 -3.51 -13.72
N THR A 83 13.98 -4.07 -13.64
CA THR A 83 14.62 -4.72 -14.79
C THR A 83 13.76 -5.89 -15.28
N GLY A 84 13.61 -6.05 -16.58
CA GLY A 84 12.84 -7.14 -17.19
C GLY A 84 11.33 -6.93 -17.24
N VAL A 85 10.83 -5.76 -16.78
CA VAL A 85 9.41 -5.39 -16.84
C VAL A 85 9.23 -4.18 -17.76
N GLY A 86 8.32 -4.28 -18.72
CA GLY A 86 8.04 -3.22 -19.69
C GLY A 86 6.61 -2.69 -19.58
N LYS A 87 6.40 -1.53 -20.19
CA LYS A 87 5.08 -0.89 -20.34
C LYS A 87 4.45 -1.32 -21.66
N TYR A 88 3.14 -1.65 -21.63
CA TYR A 88 2.37 -1.86 -22.85
C TYR A 88 0.92 -1.40 -22.68
N ASP A 89 0.21 -1.21 -23.78
CA ASP A 89 -1.22 -0.95 -23.78
C ASP A 89 -1.98 -2.28 -23.87
N TYR A 90 -2.66 -2.63 -22.78
CA TYR A 90 -3.45 -3.87 -22.69
C TYR A 90 -4.79 -3.78 -23.44
N HIS A 91 -5.18 -2.57 -23.91
CA HIS A 91 -6.47 -2.29 -24.55
C HIS A 91 -7.71 -2.67 -23.72
N GLN A 92 -7.52 -2.99 -22.45
CA GLN A 92 -8.58 -3.25 -21.48
C GLN A 92 -8.30 -2.44 -20.22
N SER A 93 -9.35 -2.05 -19.52
CA SER A 93 -9.28 -1.28 -18.29
C SER A 93 -10.00 -1.98 -17.16
N TYR A 94 -9.66 -1.66 -15.92
CA TYR A 94 -10.47 -2.06 -14.80
C TYR A 94 -11.82 -1.34 -14.86
N LYS A 95 -12.90 -2.11 -14.74
CA LYS A 95 -14.28 -1.62 -14.76
C LYS A 95 -14.73 -1.37 -13.33
N PHE A 96 -14.51 -0.17 -12.85
CA PHE A 96 -15.11 0.28 -11.60
C PHE A 96 -16.58 0.67 -11.84
N LYS A 97 -17.36 0.72 -10.77
CA LYS A 97 -18.78 1.05 -10.87
C LYS A 97 -18.98 2.47 -11.43
N GLY A 98 -19.35 2.54 -12.70
CA GLY A 98 -19.61 3.81 -13.41
C GLY A 98 -18.39 4.50 -14.03
N ASP A 99 -17.18 3.88 -13.95
CA ASP A 99 -15.97 4.47 -14.51
C ASP A 99 -14.95 3.41 -14.97
N HIS A 100 -13.98 3.82 -15.77
CA HIS A 100 -12.93 2.98 -16.33
C HIS A 100 -11.56 3.60 -16.06
N THR A 101 -10.58 2.75 -15.76
CA THR A 101 -9.19 3.18 -15.66
C THR A 101 -8.53 3.29 -17.05
N ARG A 102 -7.32 3.83 -17.10
CA ARG A 102 -6.45 3.76 -18.27
C ARG A 102 -6.16 2.29 -18.63
N THR A 103 -5.71 2.07 -19.86
CA THR A 103 -5.37 0.73 -20.40
C THR A 103 -3.89 0.37 -20.25
N ASP A 104 -3.08 1.25 -19.68
CA ASP A 104 -1.68 0.98 -19.37
C ASP A 104 -1.52 -0.27 -18.49
N ASN A 105 -0.56 -1.12 -18.83
CA ASN A 105 -0.22 -2.29 -18.03
C ASN A 105 1.28 -2.58 -18.07
N ALA A 106 1.72 -3.55 -17.28
CA ALA A 106 3.08 -4.07 -17.28
C ALA A 106 3.12 -5.47 -17.90
N GLU A 107 4.23 -5.82 -18.54
CA GLU A 107 4.51 -7.18 -19.02
C GLU A 107 5.98 -7.54 -18.81
N LEU A 108 6.27 -8.83 -18.81
CA LEU A 108 7.67 -9.29 -18.80
C LEU A 108 8.27 -9.07 -20.20
N ILE A 109 9.42 -8.40 -20.24
CA ILE A 109 10.25 -8.21 -21.44
C ILE A 109 11.62 -8.87 -21.31
N GLY A 110 11.88 -9.49 -20.16
CA GLY A 110 13.10 -10.20 -19.79
C GLY A 110 12.96 -10.90 -18.45
N LYS A 111 14.06 -11.41 -17.91
CA LYS A 111 14.09 -11.87 -16.52
C LYS A 111 13.97 -10.69 -15.57
N VAL A 112 13.12 -10.84 -14.54
CA VAL A 112 12.92 -9.80 -13.52
C VAL A 112 14.17 -9.71 -12.64
N ALA A 113 14.62 -8.48 -12.42
CA ALA A 113 15.73 -8.20 -11.51
C ALA A 113 15.59 -6.80 -10.89
N TYR A 114 16.31 -6.58 -9.81
CA TYR A 114 16.54 -5.29 -9.21
C TYR A 114 17.15 -4.31 -10.23
N ASN A 115 16.76 -3.04 -10.12
CA ASN A 115 17.30 -1.94 -10.91
C ASN A 115 17.90 -0.89 -9.98
N PRO A 116 19.24 -0.68 -9.97
CA PRO A 116 19.87 0.32 -9.10
C PRO A 116 19.46 1.76 -9.42
N ASP A 117 18.97 2.01 -10.65
CA ASP A 117 18.53 3.33 -11.11
C ASP A 117 17.00 3.47 -11.04
N HIS A 118 16.33 2.68 -10.19
CA HIS A 118 14.89 2.74 -10.05
C HIS A 118 14.44 4.13 -9.60
N PRO A 119 13.49 4.80 -10.30
CA PRO A 119 13.16 6.22 -10.06
C PRO A 119 12.60 6.49 -8.66
N PHE A 120 12.07 5.47 -7.97
CA PHE A 120 11.56 5.63 -6.61
C PHE A 120 12.67 5.86 -5.58
N PHE A 121 13.91 5.50 -5.85
CA PHE A 121 15.03 5.76 -4.94
C PHE A 121 15.29 7.26 -4.81
N ALA A 122 15.41 7.98 -5.93
CA ALA A 122 15.58 9.43 -5.90
C ALA A 122 14.37 10.14 -5.26
N ALA A 123 13.14 9.65 -5.47
CA ALA A 123 11.95 10.18 -4.82
C ALA A 123 11.99 9.98 -3.30
N PHE A 124 12.45 8.80 -2.83
CA PHE A 124 12.60 8.52 -1.41
C PHE A 124 13.73 9.35 -0.77
N GLU A 125 14.89 9.50 -1.42
CA GLU A 125 15.97 10.35 -0.94
C GLU A 125 15.49 11.79 -0.72
N TYR A 126 14.67 12.32 -1.64
CA TYR A 126 14.06 13.62 -1.46
C TYR A 126 13.15 13.66 -0.23
N LEU A 127 12.23 12.70 -0.08
CA LEU A 127 11.36 12.59 1.10
C LEU A 127 12.20 12.55 2.38
N GLN A 128 13.19 11.65 2.45
CA GLN A 128 14.08 11.49 3.60
C GLN A 128 14.79 12.79 3.96
N SER A 129 15.19 13.58 2.95
CA SER A 129 15.91 14.86 3.15
C SER A 129 15.08 15.98 3.81
N ILE A 130 13.75 15.89 3.74
CA ILE A 130 12.83 16.94 4.24
C ILE A 130 12.03 16.53 5.48
N VAL A 131 12.08 15.25 5.87
CA VAL A 131 11.39 14.76 7.08
C VAL A 131 12.13 15.24 8.33
N PRO A 132 11.43 15.83 9.32
CA PRO A 132 12.09 16.34 10.52
C PRO A 132 12.51 15.20 11.46
N ALA A 133 13.50 15.48 12.29
CA ALA A 133 13.96 14.54 13.33
C ALA A 133 12.79 14.07 14.20
N GLY A 134 12.74 12.77 14.50
CA GLY A 134 11.67 12.16 15.30
C GLY A 134 10.42 11.76 14.52
N VAL A 135 10.45 11.87 13.19
CA VAL A 135 9.41 11.38 12.28
C VAL A 135 10.07 10.43 11.26
N LEU A 136 9.41 9.37 10.88
CA LEU A 136 9.91 8.43 9.86
C LEU A 136 9.42 8.82 8.46
N ALA A 137 10.29 8.72 7.46
CA ALA A 137 9.89 8.65 6.07
C ALA A 137 9.36 7.24 5.81
N LYS A 138 8.10 7.13 5.38
CA LYS A 138 7.46 5.88 5.01
C LYS A 138 7.44 5.75 3.49
N GLN A 139 8.04 4.67 2.97
CA GLN A 139 7.96 4.33 1.55
C GLN A 139 6.81 3.35 1.30
N THR A 140 6.06 3.56 0.22
CA THR A 140 5.05 2.62 -0.27
C THR A 140 5.45 2.09 -1.65
N ILE A 141 5.34 0.79 -1.86
CA ILE A 141 5.56 0.10 -3.14
C ILE A 141 4.48 -0.98 -3.33
N PRO A 142 4.19 -1.45 -4.54
CA PRO A 142 3.30 -2.62 -4.70
C PRO A 142 3.97 -3.89 -4.18
N SER A 143 3.15 -4.87 -3.74
CA SER A 143 3.61 -6.22 -3.44
C SER A 143 4.13 -6.95 -4.69
N PRO A 144 5.07 -7.89 -4.58
CA PRO A 144 5.55 -8.69 -5.71
C PRO A 144 4.42 -9.47 -6.41
N THR A 145 3.39 -9.85 -5.68
CA THR A 145 2.21 -10.55 -6.21
C THR A 145 1.45 -9.74 -7.28
N MET A 146 1.66 -8.43 -7.33
CA MET A 146 1.05 -7.58 -8.36
C MET A 146 1.54 -7.89 -9.77
N LEU A 147 2.67 -8.59 -9.93
CA LEU A 147 3.10 -9.13 -11.22
C LEU A 147 2.41 -10.45 -11.61
N PHE A 148 1.69 -11.13 -10.70
CA PHE A 148 0.95 -12.37 -11.03
C PHE A 148 -0.34 -12.11 -11.79
N ARG A 149 -0.89 -10.90 -11.69
CA ARG A 149 -2.23 -10.56 -12.13
C ARG A 149 -2.27 -9.82 -13.44
N ASP A 150 -3.47 -9.78 -14.00
CA ASP A 150 -3.83 -8.87 -15.09
C ASP A 150 -2.92 -9.04 -16.31
N ASN A 151 -2.57 -10.30 -16.62
CA ASN A 151 -1.73 -10.74 -17.75
C ASN A 151 -0.28 -10.22 -17.72
N ARG A 152 0.19 -9.73 -16.56
CA ARG A 152 1.53 -9.12 -16.45
C ARG A 152 2.67 -10.12 -16.56
N SER A 153 2.43 -11.38 -16.23
CA SER A 153 3.43 -12.44 -16.33
C SER A 153 2.97 -13.68 -17.12
N ASP A 154 1.89 -13.59 -17.88
CA ASP A 154 1.37 -14.72 -18.67
C ASP A 154 2.40 -15.24 -19.68
N ASN A 155 3.33 -14.39 -20.10
CA ASN A 155 4.39 -14.71 -21.03
C ASN A 155 5.70 -15.19 -20.35
N TRP A 156 5.68 -15.54 -19.05
CA TRP A 156 6.85 -15.92 -18.27
C TRP A 156 7.68 -17.04 -18.91
N THR A 157 7.04 -17.99 -19.61
CA THR A 157 7.71 -19.11 -20.31
C THR A 157 8.64 -18.68 -21.44
N LYS A 158 8.58 -17.42 -21.90
CA LYS A 158 9.54 -16.87 -22.86
C LYS A 158 10.92 -16.62 -22.23
N PHE A 159 10.99 -16.49 -20.90
CA PHE A 159 12.18 -16.04 -20.18
C PHE A 159 12.65 -17.03 -19.11
N TYR A 160 11.78 -17.95 -18.67
CA TYR A 160 12.03 -18.85 -17.57
C TYR A 160 11.70 -20.31 -17.92
N ASP A 161 12.51 -21.24 -17.44
CA ASP A 161 12.32 -22.68 -17.61
C ASP A 161 11.27 -23.24 -16.64
N SER A 162 10.96 -22.53 -15.56
CA SER A 162 9.93 -22.92 -14.58
C SER A 162 9.32 -21.71 -13.88
N TRP A 163 8.08 -21.89 -13.38
CA TRP A 163 7.41 -20.87 -12.58
C TRP A 163 8.18 -20.55 -11.28
N ASP A 164 8.77 -21.59 -10.64
CA ASP A 164 9.60 -21.39 -9.46
C ASP A 164 10.86 -20.54 -9.73
N ALA A 165 11.47 -20.67 -10.90
CA ALA A 165 12.60 -19.82 -11.29
C ALA A 165 12.18 -18.35 -11.42
N TYR A 166 10.99 -18.10 -11.99
CA TYR A 166 10.41 -16.75 -12.04
C TYR A 166 10.12 -16.19 -10.65
N LEU A 167 9.50 -17.00 -9.76
CA LEU A 167 9.21 -16.57 -8.39
C LEU A 167 10.47 -16.23 -7.59
N ASN A 168 11.54 -17.01 -7.78
CA ASN A 168 12.82 -16.77 -7.09
C ASN A 168 13.45 -15.45 -7.56
N ASP A 169 13.50 -15.19 -8.87
CA ASP A 169 14.04 -13.92 -9.39
C ASP A 169 13.19 -12.73 -8.95
N LEU A 170 11.87 -12.88 -8.93
CA LEU A 170 10.95 -11.84 -8.45
C LEU A 170 11.16 -11.55 -6.95
N ALA A 171 11.28 -12.59 -6.13
CA ALA A 171 11.56 -12.44 -4.71
C ALA A 171 12.92 -11.74 -4.48
N GLN A 172 13.96 -12.13 -5.20
CA GLN A 172 15.29 -11.52 -5.10
C GLN A 172 15.28 -10.05 -5.55
N ALA A 173 14.57 -9.73 -6.65
CA ALA A 173 14.44 -8.36 -7.13
C ALA A 173 13.79 -7.43 -6.08
N TYR A 174 12.76 -7.93 -5.38
CA TYR A 174 12.10 -7.19 -4.30
C TYR A 174 12.98 -7.09 -3.05
N HIS A 175 13.66 -8.18 -2.68
CA HIS A 175 14.62 -8.18 -1.57
C HIS A 175 15.69 -7.09 -1.77
N ASP A 176 16.35 -7.08 -2.91
CA ASP A 176 17.42 -6.13 -3.23
C ASP A 176 16.89 -4.69 -3.30
N THR A 177 15.65 -4.51 -3.81
CA THR A 177 15.00 -3.19 -3.85
C THR A 177 14.69 -2.68 -2.44
N ILE A 178 14.17 -3.53 -1.55
CA ILE A 178 13.88 -3.18 -0.15
C ILE A 178 15.18 -2.88 0.60
N GLN A 179 16.22 -3.69 0.38
CA GLN A 179 17.54 -3.45 0.95
C GLN A 179 18.12 -2.11 0.50
N HIS A 180 17.97 -1.74 -0.77
CA HIS A 180 18.42 -0.43 -1.25
C HIS A 180 17.67 0.72 -0.58
N PHE A 181 16.35 0.62 -0.40
CA PHE A 181 15.62 1.63 0.38
C PHE A 181 16.16 1.74 1.80
N TYR A 182 16.46 0.62 2.45
CA TYR A 182 17.07 0.62 3.78
C TYR A 182 18.44 1.32 3.77
N ASP A 183 19.27 1.04 2.80
CA ASP A 183 20.61 1.67 2.63
C ASP A 183 20.49 3.20 2.41
N LEU A 184 19.38 3.68 1.85
CA LEU A 184 19.03 5.11 1.75
C LEU A 184 18.44 5.68 3.05
N GLY A 185 18.32 4.89 4.12
CA GLY A 185 17.81 5.29 5.43
C GLY A 185 16.32 5.03 5.65
N CYS A 186 15.67 4.22 4.80
CA CYS A 186 14.29 3.82 5.01
C CYS A 186 14.19 2.80 6.16
N CYS A 187 13.56 3.16 7.25
CA CYS A 187 13.25 2.25 8.36
C CYS A 187 11.79 1.81 8.39
N TYR A 188 10.98 2.24 7.43
CA TYR A 188 9.56 1.88 7.34
C TYR A 188 9.10 1.80 5.88
N ILE A 189 8.78 0.59 5.41
CA ILE A 189 8.28 0.35 4.05
C ILE A 189 6.95 -0.42 4.10
N GLN A 190 6.03 -0.09 3.19
CA GLN A 190 4.74 -0.77 3.03
C GLN A 190 4.61 -1.33 1.63
N LEU A 191 4.23 -2.61 1.55
CA LEU A 191 3.92 -3.30 0.31
C LEU A 191 2.41 -3.36 0.12
N ASP A 192 1.88 -2.58 -0.83
CA ASP A 192 0.44 -2.53 -1.12
C ASP A 192 0.02 -3.69 -2.03
N ASP A 193 -1.08 -4.37 -1.68
CA ASP A 193 -1.49 -5.58 -2.35
C ASP A 193 -3.01 -5.64 -2.60
N THR A 194 -3.43 -5.77 -3.85
CA THR A 194 -4.82 -6.06 -4.23
C THR A 194 -5.04 -7.51 -4.63
N THR A 195 -3.99 -8.33 -4.66
CA THR A 195 -4.08 -9.75 -5.04
C THR A 195 -4.90 -10.55 -4.05
N TRP A 196 -4.77 -10.27 -2.76
CA TRP A 196 -5.57 -10.94 -1.73
C TRP A 196 -7.06 -10.65 -1.87
N ALA A 197 -7.45 -9.42 -2.20
CA ALA A 197 -8.85 -9.09 -2.46
C ALA A 197 -9.39 -9.75 -3.73
N PHE A 198 -8.56 -9.87 -4.78
CA PHE A 198 -8.90 -10.67 -5.96
C PHE A 198 -9.06 -12.15 -5.59
N LEU A 199 -8.16 -12.73 -4.80
CA LEU A 199 -8.26 -14.12 -4.33
C LEU A 199 -9.52 -14.33 -3.48
N ILE A 200 -9.89 -13.39 -2.61
CA ILE A 200 -11.17 -13.43 -1.89
C ILE A 200 -12.33 -13.58 -2.87
N SER A 201 -12.36 -12.77 -3.94
CA SER A 201 -13.45 -12.84 -4.92
C SER A 201 -13.50 -14.18 -5.66
N LYS A 202 -12.33 -14.77 -5.96
CA LYS A 202 -12.23 -16.04 -6.67
C LYS A 202 -12.49 -17.26 -5.81
N LEU A 203 -11.99 -17.26 -4.58
CA LEU A 203 -12.20 -18.38 -3.65
C LEU A 203 -13.64 -18.43 -3.07
N ASN A 204 -14.41 -17.34 -3.20
CA ASN A 204 -15.84 -17.33 -2.90
C ASN A 204 -16.73 -17.55 -4.14
N ASP A 205 -16.17 -17.60 -5.35
CA ASP A 205 -16.91 -17.84 -6.59
C ASP A 205 -17.00 -19.36 -6.83
N PRO A 206 -18.20 -19.98 -6.77
CA PRO A 206 -18.35 -21.41 -6.95
C PRO A 206 -17.97 -21.91 -8.35
N GLU A 207 -17.91 -21.04 -9.35
CA GLU A 207 -17.54 -21.38 -10.73
C GLU A 207 -16.04 -21.26 -11.00
N ALA A 208 -15.26 -20.73 -10.01
CA ALA A 208 -13.84 -20.51 -10.18
C ALA A 208 -13.01 -21.78 -9.95
N ASP A 209 -11.85 -21.87 -10.60
CA ASP A 209 -10.86 -22.93 -10.32
C ASP A 209 -10.19 -22.69 -8.96
N HIS A 210 -10.82 -23.19 -7.90
CA HIS A 210 -10.32 -23.04 -6.54
C HIS A 210 -8.92 -23.66 -6.35
N ALA A 211 -8.57 -24.70 -7.08
CA ALA A 211 -7.25 -25.33 -6.97
C ALA A 211 -6.15 -24.37 -7.51
N ALA A 212 -6.41 -23.73 -8.65
CA ALA A 212 -5.50 -22.75 -9.22
C ALA A 212 -5.33 -21.53 -8.30
N TYR A 213 -6.44 -21.00 -7.75
CA TYR A 213 -6.36 -19.81 -6.87
C TYR A 213 -5.78 -20.13 -5.48
N THR A 214 -5.95 -21.34 -4.98
CA THR A 214 -5.24 -21.84 -3.78
C THR A 214 -3.74 -21.91 -4.02
N LYS A 215 -3.33 -22.39 -5.20
CA LYS A 215 -1.92 -22.38 -5.60
C LYS A 215 -1.38 -20.94 -5.66
N TRP A 216 -2.12 -20.00 -6.24
CA TRP A 216 -1.72 -18.60 -6.29
C TRP A 216 -1.54 -18.01 -4.87
N ALA A 217 -2.43 -18.30 -3.93
CA ALA A 217 -2.29 -17.88 -2.56
C ALA A 217 -1.02 -18.43 -1.91
N THR A 218 -0.71 -19.71 -2.18
CA THR A 218 0.52 -20.35 -1.69
C THR A 218 1.77 -19.75 -2.32
N ASP A 219 1.76 -19.49 -3.62
CA ASP A 219 2.86 -18.85 -4.35
C ASP A 219 3.07 -17.39 -3.86
N ALA A 220 1.97 -16.68 -3.54
CA ALA A 220 2.04 -15.34 -2.95
C ALA A 220 2.75 -15.34 -1.59
N VAL A 221 2.39 -16.27 -0.70
CA VAL A 221 3.10 -16.43 0.59
C VAL A 221 4.58 -16.73 0.35
N LYS A 222 4.89 -17.66 -0.55
CA LYS A 222 6.26 -18.05 -0.88
C LYS A 222 7.10 -16.87 -1.35
N VAL A 223 6.63 -16.11 -2.33
CA VAL A 223 7.39 -15.00 -2.93
C VAL A 223 7.53 -13.83 -1.98
N ILE A 224 6.48 -13.48 -1.22
CA ILE A 224 6.54 -12.41 -0.24
C ILE A 224 7.53 -12.75 0.86
N ASN A 225 7.40 -13.93 1.49
CA ASN A 225 8.28 -14.30 2.59
C ASN A 225 9.74 -14.46 2.15
N ALA A 226 10.00 -14.91 0.92
CA ALA A 226 11.34 -14.95 0.36
C ALA A 226 11.93 -13.55 0.13
N ALA A 227 11.10 -12.58 -0.33
CA ALA A 227 11.53 -11.20 -0.49
C ALA A 227 11.84 -10.51 0.85
N LEU A 228 11.18 -10.93 1.93
CA LEU A 228 11.35 -10.37 3.28
C LEU A 228 12.41 -11.10 4.12
N ALA A 229 12.97 -12.22 3.63
CA ALA A 229 13.94 -13.01 4.38
C ALA A 229 15.24 -12.21 4.61
N ASP A 230 15.83 -12.34 5.80
CA ASP A 230 17.14 -11.78 6.15
C ASP A 230 17.29 -10.25 5.99
N LEU A 231 16.18 -9.51 5.95
CA LEU A 231 16.18 -8.04 5.98
C LEU A 231 16.66 -7.52 7.35
N PRO A 232 17.19 -6.27 7.41
CA PRO A 232 17.61 -5.68 8.68
C PRO A 232 16.51 -5.65 9.74
N SER A 233 16.81 -6.03 10.97
CA SER A 233 15.87 -6.20 12.08
C SER A 233 15.24 -4.90 12.59
N ASP A 234 15.79 -3.75 12.23
CA ASP A 234 15.27 -2.42 12.54
C ASP A 234 14.48 -1.79 11.37
N LEU A 235 14.34 -2.52 10.25
CA LEU A 235 13.42 -2.17 9.18
C LEU A 235 12.04 -2.75 9.50
N THR A 236 11.02 -1.90 9.56
CA THR A 236 9.63 -2.32 9.65
C THR A 236 9.05 -2.49 8.25
N VAL A 237 8.52 -3.67 7.94
CA VAL A 237 7.85 -3.97 6.67
C VAL A 237 6.39 -4.32 6.92
N THR A 238 5.48 -3.55 6.32
CA THR A 238 4.04 -3.76 6.43
C THR A 238 3.40 -4.02 5.08
N THR A 239 2.16 -4.47 5.09
CA THR A 239 1.34 -4.56 3.87
C THR A 239 -0.01 -3.87 4.07
N HIS A 240 -0.59 -3.38 2.98
CA HIS A 240 -1.98 -2.94 2.93
C HIS A 240 -2.76 -3.80 1.94
N ILE A 241 -3.83 -4.42 2.42
CA ILE A 241 -4.72 -5.25 1.59
C ILE A 241 -5.83 -4.37 1.02
N CYS A 242 -5.57 -3.86 -0.19
CA CYS A 242 -6.50 -2.97 -0.88
C CYS A 242 -7.59 -3.76 -1.61
N ARG A 243 -8.82 -3.25 -1.59
CA ARG A 243 -9.99 -3.83 -2.29
C ARG A 243 -10.33 -3.12 -3.61
N GLY A 244 -9.39 -2.32 -4.10
CA GLY A 244 -9.59 -1.39 -5.21
C GLY A 244 -10.08 -0.04 -4.70
N ASN A 245 -9.47 1.02 -5.22
CA ASN A 245 -9.82 2.40 -4.85
C ASN A 245 -9.59 3.32 -6.05
N PHE A 246 -10.68 3.72 -6.68
CA PHE A 246 -10.66 4.60 -7.84
C PHE A 246 -11.90 5.47 -7.85
N LYS A 247 -11.74 6.80 -7.84
CA LYS A 247 -12.83 7.78 -7.84
C LYS A 247 -13.95 7.44 -6.86
N SER A 248 -13.57 7.09 -5.62
CA SER A 248 -14.47 6.70 -4.52
C SER A 248 -15.25 5.39 -4.71
N THR A 249 -14.84 4.54 -5.66
CA THR A 249 -15.42 3.21 -5.87
C THR A 249 -14.43 2.10 -5.47
N TYR A 250 -14.87 0.85 -5.51
CA TYR A 250 -14.04 -0.33 -5.22
C TYR A 250 -14.37 -1.47 -6.20
N LEU A 251 -13.47 -2.47 -6.27
CA LEU A 251 -13.62 -3.64 -7.14
C LEU A 251 -14.10 -4.89 -6.41
N PHE A 252 -13.58 -5.13 -5.20
CA PHE A 252 -13.69 -6.42 -4.52
C PHE A 252 -14.45 -6.32 -3.20
N SER A 253 -15.29 -7.33 -2.95
CA SER A 253 -16.03 -7.54 -1.71
C SER A 253 -15.82 -8.98 -1.23
N GLY A 254 -16.10 -9.25 0.02
CA GLY A 254 -16.01 -10.56 0.66
C GLY A 254 -15.19 -10.51 1.95
N SER A 255 -15.48 -11.45 2.85
CA SER A 255 -14.75 -11.59 4.10
C SER A 255 -13.30 -12.04 3.86
N TYR A 256 -12.41 -11.71 4.80
CA TYR A 256 -11.03 -12.19 4.79
C TYR A 256 -10.89 -13.68 5.12
N ASP A 257 -11.96 -14.38 5.56
CA ASP A 257 -11.89 -15.75 6.08
C ASP A 257 -11.18 -16.73 5.15
N VAL A 258 -11.47 -16.65 3.83
CA VAL A 258 -10.89 -17.57 2.84
C VAL A 258 -9.40 -17.35 2.57
N VAL A 259 -8.84 -16.21 2.92
CA VAL A 259 -7.42 -15.88 2.77
C VAL A 259 -6.69 -15.73 4.11
N ALA A 260 -7.41 -15.72 5.23
CA ALA A 260 -6.84 -15.53 6.56
C ALA A 260 -5.70 -16.52 6.88
N PRO A 261 -5.82 -17.84 6.55
CA PRO A 261 -4.75 -18.79 6.79
C PRO A 261 -3.45 -18.48 6.06
N TYR A 262 -3.52 -17.81 4.90
CA TYR A 262 -2.36 -17.38 4.12
C TYR A 262 -1.79 -16.07 4.67
N LEU A 263 -2.65 -15.09 4.98
CA LEU A 263 -2.24 -13.81 5.55
C LEU A 263 -1.52 -13.99 6.90
N GLY A 264 -1.95 -14.97 7.70
CA GLY A 264 -1.29 -15.31 8.96
C GLY A 264 0.14 -15.86 8.80
N GLN A 265 0.49 -16.40 7.63
CA GLN A 265 1.81 -16.93 7.33
C GLN A 265 2.80 -15.87 6.80
N LEU A 266 2.31 -14.64 6.51
CA LEU A 266 3.16 -13.58 5.96
C LEU A 266 4.05 -12.98 7.06
N ASN A 267 5.32 -12.79 6.74
CA ASN A 267 6.34 -12.26 7.64
C ASN A 267 6.37 -10.72 7.69
N TYR A 268 5.19 -10.09 7.66
CA TYR A 268 5.05 -8.65 7.85
C TYR A 268 4.97 -8.28 9.32
N ASP A 269 5.54 -7.15 9.70
CA ASP A 269 5.38 -6.55 11.04
C ASP A 269 3.99 -5.99 11.29
N GLY A 270 3.24 -5.71 10.21
CA GLY A 270 1.86 -5.23 10.33
C GLY A 270 1.07 -5.36 9.04
N LEU A 271 -0.26 -5.51 9.19
CA LEU A 271 -1.20 -5.57 8.08
C LEU A 271 -2.26 -4.49 8.25
N PHE A 272 -2.38 -3.62 7.24
CA PHE A 272 -3.45 -2.65 7.09
C PHE A 272 -4.62 -3.29 6.36
N LEU A 273 -5.74 -3.44 7.04
CA LEU A 273 -6.90 -4.17 6.55
C LEU A 273 -8.10 -3.23 6.41
N GLU A 274 -8.73 -3.22 5.23
CA GLU A 274 -9.93 -2.44 4.98
C GLU A 274 -11.13 -3.02 5.72
N TYR A 275 -11.67 -2.26 6.68
CA TYR A 275 -12.84 -2.59 7.48
C TYR A 275 -13.79 -1.41 7.62
N ASP A 276 -13.85 -0.49 6.67
CA ASP A 276 -14.68 0.72 6.73
C ASP A 276 -16.20 0.45 6.64
N ASN A 277 -16.60 -0.70 6.08
CA ASN A 277 -18.00 -1.09 5.95
C ASN A 277 -18.19 -2.62 5.92
N GLU A 278 -19.44 -3.06 5.72
CA GLU A 278 -19.86 -4.47 5.79
C GLU A 278 -19.26 -5.38 4.72
N ARG A 279 -18.71 -4.85 3.61
CA ARG A 279 -18.12 -5.65 2.52
C ARG A 279 -16.92 -6.50 2.96
N ALA A 280 -16.29 -6.14 4.06
CA ALA A 280 -15.13 -6.85 4.61
C ALA A 280 -15.52 -8.05 5.51
N GLY A 281 -16.80 -8.20 5.83
CA GLY A 281 -17.26 -9.16 6.85
C GLY A 281 -16.98 -8.71 8.28
N GLY A 282 -17.03 -9.65 9.21
CA GLY A 282 -16.71 -9.44 10.63
C GLY A 282 -15.20 -9.53 10.92
N PHE A 283 -14.88 -9.57 12.22
CA PHE A 283 -13.48 -9.64 12.70
C PHE A 283 -12.99 -11.07 12.97
N GLU A 284 -13.77 -12.09 12.60
CA GLU A 284 -13.46 -13.51 12.86
C GLU A 284 -12.12 -13.91 12.25
N ALA A 285 -11.82 -13.43 11.05
CA ALA A 285 -10.59 -13.71 10.34
C ALA A 285 -9.33 -13.17 11.05
N LEU A 286 -9.47 -12.16 11.91
CA LEU A 286 -8.31 -11.49 12.53
C LEU A 286 -7.49 -12.41 13.44
N ASP A 287 -8.11 -13.41 14.08
CA ASP A 287 -7.42 -14.39 14.90
C ASP A 287 -6.37 -15.18 14.10
N GLN A 288 -6.77 -15.65 12.91
CA GLN A 288 -5.86 -16.37 12.00
C GLN A 288 -4.85 -15.45 11.32
N ILE A 289 -5.23 -14.20 11.00
CA ILE A 289 -4.33 -13.23 10.36
C ILE A 289 -3.24 -12.79 11.34
N TRP A 290 -3.62 -12.48 12.59
CA TRP A 290 -2.66 -12.13 13.64
C TRP A 290 -1.79 -13.33 14.03
N ASN A 291 -2.36 -14.55 13.99
CA ASN A 291 -1.68 -15.83 14.21
C ASN A 291 -0.90 -15.88 15.54
N HIS A 292 -1.41 -15.19 16.56
CA HIS A 292 -0.82 -15.06 17.90
C HIS A 292 0.64 -14.55 17.91
N ASP A 293 1.04 -13.82 16.89
CA ASP A 293 2.35 -13.18 16.80
C ASP A 293 2.31 -11.81 17.52
N ASP A 294 2.91 -11.76 18.71
CA ASP A 294 2.95 -10.55 19.54
C ASP A 294 3.75 -9.39 18.90
N HIS A 295 4.57 -9.63 17.90
CA HIS A 295 5.28 -8.60 17.15
C HIS A 295 4.42 -8.00 16.03
N LYS A 296 3.47 -8.77 15.50
CA LYS A 296 2.62 -8.37 14.40
C LYS A 296 1.52 -7.41 14.87
N ARG A 297 1.32 -6.33 14.14
CA ARG A 297 0.25 -5.36 14.37
C ARG A 297 -0.82 -5.42 13.30
N ILE A 298 -2.08 -5.46 13.71
CA ILE A 298 -3.23 -5.36 12.81
C ILE A 298 -3.74 -3.92 12.85
N VAL A 299 -3.63 -3.24 11.71
CA VAL A 299 -4.06 -1.86 11.54
C VAL A 299 -5.46 -1.86 10.93
N LEU A 300 -6.44 -1.44 11.71
CA LEU A 300 -7.84 -1.44 11.31
C LEU A 300 -8.15 -0.19 10.49
N GLY A 301 -8.42 -0.36 9.21
CA GLY A 301 -8.86 0.69 8.31
C GLY A 301 -10.36 0.96 8.47
N LEU A 302 -10.74 1.69 9.53
CA LEU A 302 -12.14 1.93 9.91
C LEU A 302 -12.71 3.25 9.37
N VAL A 303 -11.86 4.17 8.93
CA VAL A 303 -12.25 5.48 8.42
C VAL A 303 -12.15 5.48 6.90
N THR A 304 -13.28 5.68 6.20
CA THR A 304 -13.27 5.65 4.74
C THR A 304 -12.53 6.84 4.13
N SER A 305 -11.72 6.58 3.11
CA SER A 305 -11.11 7.60 2.25
C SER A 305 -11.93 7.90 0.99
N LYS A 306 -13.15 7.34 0.88
CA LYS A 306 -13.99 7.44 -0.32
C LYS A 306 -15.01 8.57 -0.26
N PHE A 307 -15.52 8.88 0.93
CA PHE A 307 -16.59 9.83 1.13
C PHE A 307 -16.23 10.87 2.19
N PRO A 308 -16.75 12.11 2.08
CA PRO A 308 -16.34 13.23 2.94
C PRO A 308 -16.89 13.16 4.37
N GLU A 309 -18.01 12.44 4.59
CA GLU A 309 -18.68 12.37 5.89
C GLU A 309 -17.75 11.74 6.92
N LEU A 310 -17.61 12.39 8.08
CA LEU A 310 -16.82 11.87 9.18
C LEU A 310 -17.59 10.79 9.93
N GLU A 311 -16.93 9.69 10.20
CA GLU A 311 -17.42 8.62 11.07
C GLU A 311 -17.54 9.10 12.50
N LYS A 312 -18.48 8.53 13.26
CA LYS A 312 -18.61 8.83 14.68
C LYS A 312 -17.50 8.13 15.46
N THR A 313 -16.74 8.87 16.26
CA THR A 313 -15.69 8.34 17.17
C THR A 313 -16.19 7.18 18.01
N THR A 314 -17.43 7.25 18.54
CA THR A 314 -18.04 6.17 19.32
C THR A 314 -18.15 4.87 18.52
N VAL A 315 -18.57 4.92 17.24
CA VAL A 315 -18.67 3.75 16.37
C VAL A 315 -17.31 3.15 16.08
N ILE A 316 -16.28 3.98 15.83
CA ILE A 316 -14.91 3.50 15.62
C ILE A 316 -14.41 2.78 16.87
N LYS A 317 -14.61 3.37 18.06
CA LYS A 317 -14.22 2.77 19.35
C LYS A 317 -14.91 1.44 19.63
N GLU A 318 -16.22 1.35 19.37
CA GLU A 318 -16.99 0.12 19.48
C GLU A 318 -16.44 -0.98 18.55
N ARG A 319 -16.07 -0.63 17.32
CA ARG A 319 -15.48 -1.58 16.38
C ARG A 319 -14.07 -2.03 16.80
N VAL A 320 -13.23 -1.12 17.29
CA VAL A 320 -11.93 -1.52 17.87
C VAL A 320 -12.15 -2.44 19.06
N GLN A 321 -13.10 -2.13 19.96
CA GLN A 321 -13.44 -3.00 21.09
C GLN A 321 -13.93 -4.39 20.61
N ALA A 322 -14.74 -4.47 19.57
CA ALA A 322 -15.15 -5.74 18.98
C ALA A 322 -13.95 -6.56 18.46
N ALA A 323 -12.98 -5.90 17.79
CA ALA A 323 -11.78 -6.56 17.30
C ALA A 323 -10.89 -7.10 18.43
N THR A 324 -10.97 -6.56 19.66
CA THR A 324 -10.20 -7.07 20.82
C THR A 324 -10.62 -8.48 21.26
N THR A 325 -11.74 -8.98 20.79
CA THR A 325 -12.14 -10.40 21.02
C THR A 325 -11.27 -11.38 20.23
N LYS A 326 -10.52 -10.90 19.24
CA LYS A 326 -9.68 -11.71 18.34
C LYS A 326 -8.19 -11.35 18.45
N VAL A 327 -7.87 -10.09 18.63
CA VAL A 327 -6.49 -9.57 18.66
C VAL A 327 -6.32 -8.67 19.90
N PRO A 328 -5.33 -8.89 20.75
CA PRO A 328 -5.11 -8.03 21.91
C PRO A 328 -5.00 -6.55 21.51
N LEU A 329 -5.53 -5.64 22.34
CA LEU A 329 -5.51 -4.20 22.07
C LEU A 329 -4.10 -3.65 21.78
N ARG A 330 -3.07 -4.25 22.43
CA ARG A 330 -1.67 -3.89 22.21
C ARG A 330 -1.17 -4.20 20.77
N ASN A 331 -1.85 -5.11 20.06
CA ASN A 331 -1.52 -5.49 18.67
C ASN A 331 -2.44 -4.82 17.65
N LEU A 332 -3.36 -3.95 18.09
CA LEU A 332 -4.24 -3.17 17.21
C LEU A 332 -3.72 -1.75 16.99
N ALA A 333 -4.05 -1.20 15.83
CA ALA A 333 -3.86 0.20 15.47
C ALA A 333 -5.00 0.67 14.56
N LEU A 334 -5.06 1.95 14.23
CA LEU A 334 -6.12 2.58 13.45
C LEU A 334 -5.54 3.32 12.24
N SER A 335 -6.23 3.22 11.10
CA SER A 335 -5.92 3.99 9.89
C SER A 335 -7.18 4.33 9.10
N THR A 336 -7.00 5.11 8.02
CA THR A 336 -7.98 5.12 6.93
C THR A 336 -8.01 3.75 6.23
N GLN A 337 -9.15 3.44 5.62
CA GLN A 337 -9.31 2.13 4.96
C GLN A 337 -8.38 1.95 3.75
N CYS A 338 -8.03 3.04 3.06
CA CYS A 338 -7.09 3.09 1.94
C CYS A 338 -6.42 4.47 1.92
N GLY A 339 -5.49 4.69 0.99
CA GLY A 339 -5.05 6.04 0.64
C GLY A 339 -6.17 6.85 -0.03
N PHE A 340 -5.96 8.15 -0.18
CA PHE A 340 -6.97 9.06 -0.77
C PHE A 340 -6.90 9.14 -2.29
N ALA A 341 -5.80 8.69 -2.90
CA ALA A 341 -5.60 8.74 -4.34
C ALA A 341 -4.62 7.66 -4.82
N SER A 342 -5.12 6.45 -5.02
CA SER A 342 -4.32 5.34 -5.58
C SER A 342 -3.87 5.60 -7.01
N THR A 343 -4.55 6.50 -7.71
CA THR A 343 -4.18 7.05 -9.01
C THR A 343 -4.26 8.56 -8.97
N GLU A 344 -3.69 9.24 -9.95
CA GLU A 344 -3.66 10.71 -10.00
C GLU A 344 -5.05 11.37 -10.03
N GLU A 345 -6.09 10.64 -10.46
CA GLU A 345 -7.48 11.13 -10.46
C GLU A 345 -8.00 11.37 -9.04
N GLY A 346 -7.64 10.49 -8.10
CA GLY A 346 -8.03 10.57 -6.70
C GLY A 346 -9.48 10.23 -6.41
N ASN A 347 -9.91 10.43 -5.16
CA ASN A 347 -11.26 10.22 -4.68
C ASN A 347 -12.08 11.54 -4.67
N GLN A 348 -13.40 11.41 -4.48
CA GLN A 348 -14.36 12.54 -4.48
C GLN A 348 -14.36 13.27 -3.13
N LEU A 349 -13.19 13.69 -2.67
CA LEU A 349 -13.01 14.49 -1.48
C LEU A 349 -12.18 15.74 -1.80
N THR A 350 -12.37 16.79 -1.03
CA THR A 350 -11.45 17.91 -1.00
C THR A 350 -10.23 17.61 -0.11
N GLU A 351 -9.16 18.33 -0.31
CA GLU A 351 -7.97 18.22 0.53
C GLU A 351 -8.30 18.52 2.02
N ALA A 352 -9.16 19.49 2.29
CA ALA A 352 -9.60 19.79 3.66
C ALA A 352 -10.32 18.60 4.32
N GLN A 353 -11.15 17.90 3.56
CA GLN A 353 -11.84 16.69 4.03
C GLN A 353 -10.87 15.53 4.25
N GLN A 354 -9.86 15.37 3.40
CA GLN A 354 -8.75 14.42 3.62
C GLN A 354 -8.07 14.67 4.98
N TRP A 355 -7.70 15.92 5.27
CA TRP A 355 -7.06 16.27 6.54
C TRP A 355 -8.01 16.07 7.73
N ALA A 356 -9.30 16.34 7.58
CA ALA A 356 -10.30 16.08 8.61
C ALA A 356 -10.44 14.58 8.93
N LYS A 357 -10.38 13.70 7.91
CA LYS A 357 -10.37 12.23 8.10
C LYS A 357 -9.12 11.77 8.87
N LEU A 358 -7.95 12.27 8.53
CA LEU A 358 -6.72 11.94 9.26
C LEU A 358 -6.75 12.47 10.70
N ALA A 359 -7.26 13.67 10.92
CA ALA A 359 -7.44 14.21 12.26
C ALA A 359 -8.40 13.36 13.10
N LEU A 360 -9.47 12.82 12.49
CA LEU A 360 -10.40 11.89 13.15
C LEU A 360 -9.68 10.59 13.56
N VAL A 361 -8.88 9.98 12.66
CA VAL A 361 -8.08 8.78 12.96
C VAL A 361 -7.19 9.04 14.16
N ILE A 362 -6.40 10.13 14.12
CA ILE A 362 -5.43 10.48 15.17
C ILE A 362 -6.13 10.76 16.50
N GLY A 363 -7.18 11.58 16.49
CA GLY A 363 -7.94 11.93 17.68
C GLY A 363 -8.58 10.70 18.34
N THR A 364 -9.21 9.84 17.55
CA THR A 364 -9.82 8.60 18.04
C THR A 364 -8.77 7.63 18.58
N ALA A 365 -7.64 7.49 17.90
CA ALA A 365 -6.56 6.61 18.36
C ALA A 365 -5.99 7.07 19.71
N LYS A 366 -5.79 8.38 19.93
CA LYS A 366 -5.34 8.92 21.21
C LYS A 366 -6.34 8.71 22.36
N GLU A 367 -7.64 8.60 22.05
CA GLU A 367 -8.65 8.24 23.06
C GLU A 367 -8.64 6.74 23.39
N ILE A 368 -8.24 5.87 22.46
CA ILE A 368 -8.15 4.41 22.64
C ILE A 368 -6.82 4.02 23.29
N TRP A 369 -5.74 4.64 22.84
CA TRP A 369 -4.36 4.41 23.30
C TRP A 369 -3.76 5.73 23.82
N PRO A 370 -3.94 6.07 25.09
CA PRO A 370 -3.46 7.36 25.65
C PRO A 370 -1.94 7.58 25.55
N GLU A 371 -1.18 6.49 25.33
CA GLU A 371 0.27 6.51 25.12
C GLU A 371 0.70 6.77 23.67
N ALA A 372 -0.25 6.90 22.71
CA ALA A 372 -0.02 6.98 21.27
C ALA A 372 0.69 8.28 20.80
#